data_1a46b9e038fe9af3626ac9d44c4fe557
#
_entry.id   1a46b9e038fe9af3626ac9d44c4fe557
#
_cell.length_a   1.000
_cell.length_b   1.000
_cell.length_c   1.000
_cell.angle_alpha   90.00
_cell.angle_beta   90.00
_cell.angle_gamma   90.00
#
_symmetry.space_group_name_H-M   'P 1'
#
loop_
_entity.id
_entity.type
_entity.pdbx_description
1 polymer ?
#
loop_
_entity_poly.entity_id
_entity_poly.type
_entity_poly.pdbx_seq_one_letter_code
_entity_poly.pdbx_strand_id
1 'polypeptide(L)'
;SRGLGDVYKRQKVPQVFIPYKEVLDVYNAGLEVPEDIALMWCDDNYGYIKHFPTEAERARKGGNGIYYHVSYWGRPHDYLWLGTFSPYLLYQQMKQAYDHDVRKIWILNVGDIKPIEYQTELFLDMAWNIEEVNKEGVSAHLSNFLCREFGEKVGRELLPVMQEHYCLAHIRKPEFMGNTREEEYRTNDYRIVKDMPWSKEYILQRLSDYQTVSDEAERLSAQICDGREDVYFQLVKYPVQAAAEMNKKMLYAQLARHGEADWGRSDAAYDSIVSLTRIYN
;
A
#
# COMPACT_ATOMS: atom_id res chain seq x y z
N SER A 1 6.27 34.19 -2.13
CA SER A 1 5.74 34.89 -3.33
C SER A 1 4.37 34.31 -3.67
N ARG A 2 3.36 35.16 -3.74
CA ARG A 2 2.03 34.78 -4.20
C ARG A 2 2.11 34.42 -5.68
N GLY A 3 1.54 33.28 -6.06
CA GLY A 3 1.69 32.72 -7.39
C GLY A 3 0.92 33.48 -8.49
N LEU A 4 1.16 33.10 -9.73
CA LEU A 4 0.56 33.67 -10.94
C LEU A 4 -0.98 33.78 -10.93
N GLY A 5 -1.68 33.00 -10.09
CA GLY A 5 -3.12 33.05 -9.94
C GLY A 5 -3.67 34.41 -9.46
N ASP A 6 -2.91 35.12 -8.62
CA ASP A 6 -3.28 36.46 -8.13
C ASP A 6 -3.21 37.51 -9.23
N VAL A 7 -2.39 37.29 -10.24
CA VAL A 7 -2.18 38.19 -11.37
C VAL A 7 -3.32 38.10 -12.40
N TYR A 8 -3.81 36.90 -12.63
CA TYR A 8 -4.72 36.66 -13.75
C TYR A 8 -6.21 36.80 -13.44
N LYS A 9 -6.63 36.61 -12.20
CA LYS A 9 -8.08 36.45 -11.95
C LYS A 9 -8.67 37.28 -10.82
N ARG A 10 -7.91 38.11 -10.12
CA ARG A 10 -8.42 38.79 -8.91
C ARG A 10 -9.12 37.82 -7.92
N GLN A 11 -8.88 36.51 -8.04
CA GLN A 11 -9.40 35.47 -7.17
C GLN A 11 -8.30 35.05 -6.20
N LYS A 12 -8.66 34.81 -4.95
CA LYS A 12 -7.76 34.15 -4.00
C LYS A 12 -7.57 32.70 -4.44
N VAL A 13 -6.41 32.39 -4.98
CA VAL A 13 -6.03 31.01 -5.25
C VAL A 13 -5.62 30.38 -3.93
N PRO A 14 -6.21 29.24 -3.51
CA PRO A 14 -5.77 28.51 -2.33
C PRO A 14 -4.30 28.15 -2.45
N GLN A 15 -3.53 28.40 -1.39
CA GLN A 15 -2.13 28.03 -1.30
C GLN A 15 -1.96 26.92 -0.28
N VAL A 16 -1.02 26.03 -0.55
CA VAL A 16 -0.72 24.88 0.31
C VAL A 16 0.77 24.87 0.61
N PHE A 17 1.11 24.65 1.85
CA PHE A 17 2.46 24.36 2.30
C PHE A 17 2.54 22.89 2.73
N ILE A 18 3.53 22.18 2.21
CA ILE A 18 3.70 20.73 2.41
C ILE A 18 4.98 20.49 3.22
N PRO A 19 4.92 20.31 4.55
CA PRO A 19 6.06 19.95 5.37
C PRO A 19 6.39 18.46 5.21
N TYR A 20 7.07 18.11 4.12
CA TYR A 20 7.43 16.74 3.79
C TYR A 20 8.91 16.46 4.03
N LYS A 21 9.22 15.32 4.65
CA LYS A 21 10.60 14.89 4.98
C LYS A 21 11.36 15.98 5.77
N GLU A 22 12.53 16.39 5.25
CA GLU A 22 13.39 17.42 5.86
C GLU A 22 12.69 18.78 6.03
N VAL A 23 11.67 19.07 5.24
CA VAL A 23 10.87 20.30 5.38
C VAL A 23 10.05 20.29 6.67
N LEU A 24 9.63 19.11 7.15
CA LEU A 24 8.97 18.97 8.44
C LEU A 24 9.91 19.37 9.59
N ASP A 25 11.18 19.02 9.51
CA ASP A 25 12.19 19.39 10.52
C ASP A 25 12.39 20.90 10.56
N VAL A 26 12.43 21.55 9.38
CA VAL A 26 12.51 23.02 9.27
C VAL A 26 11.25 23.69 9.83
N TYR A 27 10.07 23.12 9.54
CA TYR A 27 8.82 23.60 10.10
C TYR A 27 8.81 23.50 11.63
N ASN A 28 9.20 22.34 12.18
CA ASN A 28 9.28 22.10 13.61
C ASN A 28 10.34 22.99 14.32
N ALA A 29 11.35 23.44 13.57
CA ALA A 29 12.34 24.39 14.06
C ALA A 29 11.84 25.85 14.11
N GLY A 30 10.58 26.10 13.77
CA GLY A 30 9.94 27.41 13.89
C GLY A 30 9.77 28.17 12.58
N LEU A 31 9.73 27.51 11.43
CA LEU A 31 9.39 28.17 10.17
C LEU A 31 7.97 28.74 10.25
N GLU A 32 7.83 30.05 10.11
CA GLU A 32 6.53 30.71 10.08
C GLU A 32 5.86 30.55 8.71
N VAL A 33 4.63 30.05 8.72
CA VAL A 33 3.77 29.92 7.54
C VAL A 33 2.57 30.86 7.70
N PRO A 34 2.24 31.72 6.71
CA PRO A 34 1.08 32.60 6.80
C PRO A 34 -0.21 31.85 7.13
N GLU A 35 -1.06 32.46 7.96
CA GLU A 35 -2.27 31.85 8.54
C GLU A 35 -3.31 31.39 7.51
N ASP A 36 -3.34 31.99 6.33
CA ASP A 36 -4.26 31.70 5.24
C ASP A 36 -3.77 30.57 4.32
N ILE A 37 -2.56 30.07 4.52
CA ILE A 37 -2.01 28.93 3.77
C ILE A 37 -2.42 27.64 4.48
N ALA A 38 -2.96 26.69 3.72
CA ALA A 38 -3.28 25.36 4.22
C ALA A 38 -2.01 24.55 4.50
N LEU A 39 -1.96 23.89 5.66
CA LEU A 39 -0.90 22.93 5.97
C LEU A 39 -1.30 21.55 5.43
N MET A 40 -0.46 20.96 4.59
CA MET A 40 -0.68 19.63 4.06
C MET A 40 0.34 18.66 4.63
N TRP A 41 -0.11 17.85 5.56
CA TRP A 41 0.72 16.85 6.25
C TRP A 41 0.98 15.65 5.34
N CYS A 42 2.02 14.90 5.63
CA CYS A 42 2.37 13.71 4.86
C CYS A 42 2.63 12.52 5.80
N ASP A 43 2.46 11.32 5.25
CA ASP A 43 3.00 10.11 5.86
C ASP A 43 4.51 9.99 5.58
N ASP A 44 5.12 8.95 6.13
CA ASP A 44 6.54 8.63 5.97
C ASP A 44 6.86 7.86 4.66
N ASN A 45 5.97 7.85 3.70
CA ASN A 45 5.96 7.06 2.47
C ASN A 45 5.59 5.58 2.66
N TYR A 46 5.44 5.13 3.90
CA TYR A 46 5.06 3.75 4.23
C TYR A 46 3.75 3.68 4.99
N GLY A 47 3.00 4.80 4.99
CA GLY A 47 1.65 4.89 5.51
C GLY A 47 1.53 5.42 6.94
N TYR A 48 2.62 5.78 7.61
CA TYR A 48 2.56 6.32 8.98
C TYR A 48 2.69 7.84 8.96
N ILE A 49 1.64 8.54 9.39
CA ILE A 49 1.62 10.00 9.50
C ILE A 49 2.56 10.43 10.63
N LYS A 50 3.51 11.31 10.32
CA LYS A 50 4.55 11.75 11.26
C LYS A 50 4.15 12.91 12.14
N HIS A 51 3.15 13.68 11.71
CA HIS A 51 2.68 14.85 12.46
C HIS A 51 1.16 14.97 12.32
N PHE A 52 0.47 15.02 13.43
CA PHE A 52 -0.94 15.39 13.51
C PHE A 52 -1.08 16.82 14.02
N PRO A 53 -2.00 17.62 13.47
CA PRO A 53 -2.16 19.00 13.84
C PRO A 53 -2.35 19.21 15.35
N THR A 54 -1.55 20.09 15.92
CA THR A 54 -1.73 20.64 17.26
C THR A 54 -2.99 21.51 17.33
N GLU A 55 -3.41 21.91 18.53
CA GLU A 55 -4.56 22.80 18.70
C GLU A 55 -4.38 24.13 17.97
N ALA A 56 -3.19 24.72 18.00
CA ALA A 56 -2.86 25.94 17.29
C ALA A 56 -2.93 25.76 15.78
N GLU A 57 -2.45 24.65 15.24
CA GLU A 57 -2.50 24.35 13.81
C GLU A 57 -3.92 24.04 13.33
N ARG A 58 -4.77 23.46 14.16
CA ARG A 58 -6.20 23.26 13.86
C ARG A 58 -6.99 24.59 13.78
N ALA A 59 -6.59 25.56 14.60
CA ALA A 59 -7.23 26.87 14.62
C ALA A 59 -6.89 27.78 13.42
N ARG A 60 -5.93 27.38 12.55
CA ARG A 60 -5.49 28.16 11.39
C ARG A 60 -6.60 28.35 10.35
N LYS A 61 -6.67 29.55 9.75
CA LYS A 61 -7.65 29.87 8.68
C LYS A 61 -7.46 29.06 7.41
N GLY A 62 -6.20 28.71 7.09
CA GLY A 62 -5.87 27.89 5.92
C GLY A 62 -6.38 26.45 6.05
N GLY A 63 -6.54 25.97 7.28
CA GLY A 63 -6.94 24.60 7.58
C GLY A 63 -5.84 23.58 7.31
N ASN A 64 -6.18 22.30 7.45
CA ASN A 64 -5.25 21.17 7.36
C ASN A 64 -5.69 20.17 6.29
N GLY A 65 -4.73 19.66 5.56
CA GLY A 65 -4.90 18.60 4.57
C GLY A 65 -3.89 17.48 4.76
N ILE A 66 -4.01 16.42 3.95
CA ILE A 66 -3.12 15.27 3.92
C ILE A 66 -2.74 14.91 2.50
N TYR A 67 -1.48 14.56 2.31
CA TYR A 67 -0.92 13.91 1.12
C TYR A 67 -0.42 12.53 1.56
N TYR A 68 -1.14 11.49 1.16
CA TYR A 68 -0.98 10.13 1.68
C TYR A 68 -0.55 9.15 0.60
N HIS A 69 0.36 8.22 0.92
CA HIS A 69 0.89 7.25 -0.02
C HIS A 69 0.30 5.86 0.22
N VAL A 70 -0.23 5.24 -0.83
CA VAL A 70 -0.58 3.80 -0.86
C VAL A 70 0.31 3.00 -1.81
N SER A 71 1.20 3.69 -2.49
CA SER A 71 2.36 3.16 -3.21
C SER A 71 3.48 4.17 -3.16
N TYR A 72 4.72 3.73 -3.35
CA TYR A 72 5.87 4.63 -3.27
C TYR A 72 6.98 4.19 -4.21
N TRP A 73 7.52 5.16 -4.93
CA TRP A 73 8.74 5.00 -5.73
C TRP A 73 9.85 5.82 -5.12
N GLY A 74 10.75 5.16 -4.40
CA GLY A 74 11.84 5.86 -3.74
C GLY A 74 12.63 4.99 -2.78
N ARG A 75 13.57 5.61 -2.07
CA ARG A 75 14.44 4.95 -1.11
C ARG A 75 13.80 4.89 0.27
N PRO A 76 14.09 3.85 1.07
CA PRO A 76 14.98 2.71 0.80
C PRO A 76 14.38 1.61 -0.09
N HIS A 77 13.05 1.47 -0.15
CA HIS A 77 12.33 0.47 -0.94
C HIS A 77 11.18 1.10 -1.72
N ASP A 78 11.01 0.64 -2.95
CA ASP A 78 9.78 0.85 -3.71
C ASP A 78 8.70 -0.17 -3.31
N TYR A 79 7.42 0.20 -3.44
CA TYR A 79 6.29 -0.71 -3.44
C TYR A 79 5.22 -0.18 -4.40
N LEU A 80 5.32 -0.62 -5.66
CA LEU A 80 4.49 -0.20 -6.78
C LEU A 80 3.90 -1.39 -7.54
N TRP A 81 4.46 -2.57 -7.31
CA TRP A 81 4.21 -3.74 -8.14
C TRP A 81 2.86 -4.38 -7.85
N LEU A 82 2.55 -4.60 -6.59
CA LEU A 82 1.31 -5.22 -6.13
C LEU A 82 0.56 -4.27 -5.18
N GLY A 83 -0.73 -4.38 -5.13
CA GLY A 83 -1.59 -3.61 -4.21
C GLY A 83 -1.51 -4.11 -2.77
N THR A 84 -0.30 -4.15 -2.20
CA THR A 84 0.01 -4.77 -0.90
C THR A 84 -0.14 -3.83 0.29
N PHE A 85 -0.61 -2.60 0.07
CA PHE A 85 -0.83 -1.66 1.16
C PHE A 85 -2.03 -2.09 2.01
N SER A 86 -1.82 -2.17 3.34
CA SER A 86 -2.87 -2.61 4.25
C SER A 86 -4.04 -1.63 4.31
N PRO A 87 -5.27 -2.05 3.97
CA PRO A 87 -6.44 -1.18 4.09
C PRO A 87 -6.77 -0.82 5.55
N TYR A 88 -6.38 -1.65 6.50
CA TYR A 88 -6.55 -1.36 7.93
C TYR A 88 -5.62 -0.25 8.41
N LEU A 89 -4.36 -0.22 7.92
CA LEU A 89 -3.44 0.89 8.20
C LEU A 89 -3.95 2.19 7.55
N LEU A 90 -4.39 2.11 6.30
CA LEU A 90 -5.00 3.25 5.60
C LEU A 90 -6.15 3.84 6.43
N TYR A 91 -7.11 3.01 6.80
CA TYR A 91 -8.24 3.43 7.62
C TYR A 91 -7.80 4.06 8.95
N GLN A 92 -6.91 3.39 9.68
CA GLN A 92 -6.43 3.86 10.99
C GLN A 92 -5.81 5.26 10.89
N GLN A 93 -4.92 5.46 9.94
CA GLN A 93 -4.17 6.71 9.79
C GLN A 93 -5.07 7.84 9.29
N MET A 94 -5.95 7.56 8.33
CA MET A 94 -6.89 8.56 7.81
C MET A 94 -7.97 8.92 8.84
N LYS A 95 -8.43 7.95 9.65
CA LYS A 95 -9.35 8.22 10.77
C LYS A 95 -8.70 9.12 11.82
N GLN A 96 -7.44 8.83 12.19
CA GLN A 96 -6.68 9.70 13.09
C GLN A 96 -6.48 11.11 12.52
N ALA A 97 -6.15 11.22 11.23
CA ALA A 97 -6.03 12.52 10.57
C ALA A 97 -7.34 13.31 10.63
N TYR A 98 -8.46 12.66 10.32
CA TYR A 98 -9.78 13.28 10.40
C TYR A 98 -10.14 13.74 11.82
N ASP A 99 -9.83 12.93 12.85
CA ASP A 99 -10.09 13.27 14.25
C ASP A 99 -9.22 14.46 14.74
N HIS A 100 -8.11 14.74 14.04
CA HIS A 100 -7.26 15.90 14.26
C HIS A 100 -7.55 17.08 13.32
N ASP A 101 -8.78 17.15 12.77
CA ASP A 101 -9.23 18.21 11.88
C ASP A 101 -8.48 18.35 10.55
N VAL A 102 -7.87 17.27 10.07
CA VAL A 102 -7.32 17.20 8.72
C VAL A 102 -8.45 16.94 7.72
N ARG A 103 -9.18 17.99 7.33
CA ARG A 103 -10.44 17.89 6.57
C ARG A 103 -10.49 18.75 5.32
N LYS A 104 -9.50 19.62 5.12
CA LYS A 104 -9.54 20.62 4.06
C LYS A 104 -9.28 20.05 2.67
N ILE A 105 -8.24 19.22 2.57
CA ILE A 105 -7.77 18.63 1.32
C ILE A 105 -7.23 17.23 1.64
N TRP A 106 -7.70 16.25 0.90
CA TRP A 106 -7.15 14.89 0.94
C TRP A 106 -6.62 14.54 -0.44
N ILE A 107 -5.33 14.20 -0.52
CA ILE A 107 -4.68 13.75 -1.74
C ILE A 107 -4.13 12.36 -1.50
N LEU A 108 -4.47 11.44 -2.39
CA LEU A 108 -3.90 10.10 -2.44
C LEU A 108 -2.82 10.04 -3.51
N ASN A 109 -1.61 9.66 -3.11
CA ASN A 109 -0.55 9.34 -4.03
C ASN A 109 -0.62 7.86 -4.39
N VAL A 110 -0.86 7.60 -5.66
CA VAL A 110 -0.81 6.28 -6.28
C VAL A 110 0.24 6.32 -7.40
N GLY A 111 0.97 5.23 -7.62
CA GLY A 111 1.83 5.10 -8.79
C GLY A 111 0.95 4.91 -10.03
N ASP A 112 0.54 3.69 -10.26
CA ASP A 112 -0.50 3.36 -11.22
C ASP A 112 -1.80 3.04 -10.48
N ILE A 113 -2.97 3.35 -11.08
CA ILE A 113 -4.27 3.02 -10.50
C ILE A 113 -4.40 1.51 -10.37
N LYS A 114 -4.04 0.79 -11.40
CA LYS A 114 -3.82 -0.65 -11.40
C LYS A 114 -2.43 -0.94 -10.79
N PRO A 115 -2.29 -1.64 -9.70
CA PRO A 115 -3.19 -2.57 -9.01
C PRO A 115 -3.77 -2.05 -7.67
N ILE A 116 -4.04 -0.78 -7.50
CA ILE A 116 -4.39 -0.15 -6.21
C ILE A 116 -5.86 0.30 -6.18
N GLU A 117 -6.71 -0.39 -6.91
CA GLU A 117 -8.11 -0.04 -7.08
C GLU A 117 -8.84 -0.02 -5.74
N TYR A 118 -8.73 -1.08 -4.93
CA TYR A 118 -9.43 -1.17 -3.65
C TYR A 118 -8.97 -0.11 -2.64
N GLN A 119 -7.67 0.11 -2.49
CA GLN A 119 -7.17 1.12 -1.56
C GLN A 119 -7.59 2.54 -1.99
N THR A 120 -7.66 2.78 -3.29
CA THR A 120 -8.14 4.06 -3.85
C THR A 120 -9.62 4.25 -3.54
N GLU A 121 -10.46 3.24 -3.74
CA GLU A 121 -11.88 3.30 -3.41
C GLU A 121 -12.08 3.57 -1.91
N LEU A 122 -11.44 2.79 -1.04
CA LEU A 122 -11.53 2.97 0.41
C LEU A 122 -11.15 4.40 0.83
N PHE A 123 -10.05 4.93 0.29
CA PHE A 123 -9.61 6.30 0.60
C PHE A 123 -10.64 7.35 0.15
N LEU A 124 -11.20 7.20 -1.04
CA LEU A 124 -12.18 8.15 -1.58
C LEU A 124 -13.52 8.07 -0.85
N ASP A 125 -13.96 6.87 -0.48
CA ASP A 125 -15.17 6.68 0.31
C ASP A 125 -15.01 7.27 1.72
N MET A 126 -13.85 7.10 2.35
CA MET A 126 -13.52 7.78 3.61
C MET A 126 -13.51 9.31 3.44
N ALA A 127 -12.95 9.82 2.34
CA ALA A 127 -12.92 11.26 2.07
C ALA A 127 -14.34 11.82 1.82
N TRP A 128 -15.24 11.02 1.24
CA TRP A 128 -16.62 11.37 1.01
C TRP A 128 -17.47 11.32 2.28
N ASN A 129 -17.41 10.24 3.02
CA ASN A 129 -18.17 10.04 4.26
C ASN A 129 -17.48 9.06 5.22
N ILE A 130 -16.54 9.58 5.99
CA ILE A 130 -15.77 8.75 6.92
C ILE A 130 -16.63 8.09 8.01
N GLU A 131 -17.75 8.73 8.41
CA GLU A 131 -18.59 8.19 9.47
C GLU A 131 -19.35 6.95 9.00
N GLU A 132 -19.68 6.84 7.73
CA GLU A 132 -20.30 5.65 7.16
C GLU A 132 -19.30 4.50 7.12
N VAL A 133 -18.09 4.74 6.61
CA VAL A 133 -17.01 3.74 6.61
C VAL A 133 -16.64 3.32 8.03
N ASN A 134 -16.60 4.27 8.98
CA ASN A 134 -16.33 3.99 10.39
C ASN A 134 -17.42 3.11 11.03
N LYS A 135 -18.66 3.33 10.70
CA LYS A 135 -19.80 2.54 11.20
C LYS A 135 -19.82 1.13 10.63
N GLU A 136 -19.53 0.98 9.35
CA GLU A 136 -19.50 -0.29 8.63
C GLU A 136 -18.27 -1.12 8.98
N GLY A 137 -17.11 -0.47 9.02
CA GLY A 137 -15.80 -1.07 9.26
C GLY A 137 -15.14 -1.59 7.97
N VAL A 138 -13.80 -1.62 8.00
CA VAL A 138 -12.97 -2.00 6.83
C VAL A 138 -13.27 -3.39 6.30
N SER A 139 -13.54 -4.36 7.19
CA SER A 139 -13.88 -5.74 6.76
C SER A 139 -15.18 -5.79 5.96
N ALA A 140 -16.20 -5.07 6.39
CA ALA A 140 -17.46 -5.02 5.67
C ALA A 140 -17.31 -4.25 4.35
N HIS A 141 -16.57 -3.15 4.35
CA HIS A 141 -16.23 -2.39 3.14
C HIS A 141 -15.52 -3.26 2.10
N LEU A 142 -14.49 -4.02 2.52
CA LEU A 142 -13.80 -4.97 1.63
C LEU A 142 -14.74 -6.07 1.13
N SER A 143 -15.58 -6.62 2.02
CA SER A 143 -16.58 -7.63 1.64
C SER A 143 -17.55 -7.09 0.58
N ASN A 144 -18.03 -5.86 0.74
CA ASN A 144 -18.94 -5.21 -0.21
C ASN A 144 -18.27 -4.99 -1.56
N PHE A 145 -17.00 -4.54 -1.58
CA PHE A 145 -16.21 -4.44 -2.79
C PHE A 145 -16.11 -5.78 -3.51
N LEU A 146 -15.71 -6.85 -2.81
CA LEU A 146 -15.56 -8.18 -3.38
C LEU A 146 -16.90 -8.78 -3.85
N CYS A 147 -17.98 -8.58 -3.09
CA CYS A 147 -19.32 -9.04 -3.47
C CYS A 147 -19.87 -8.30 -4.69
N ARG A 148 -19.59 -7.01 -4.81
CA ARG A 148 -19.96 -6.22 -5.98
C ARG A 148 -19.27 -6.72 -7.25
N GLU A 149 -17.98 -7.04 -7.16
CA GLU A 149 -17.19 -7.48 -8.32
C GLU A 149 -17.44 -8.95 -8.70
N PHE A 150 -17.62 -9.83 -7.71
CA PHE A 150 -17.61 -11.29 -7.94
C PHE A 150 -18.89 -12.02 -7.48
N GLY A 151 -19.91 -11.28 -7.06
CA GLY A 151 -21.15 -11.83 -6.51
C GLY A 151 -21.04 -12.23 -5.05
N GLU A 152 -22.20 -12.28 -4.38
CA GLU A 152 -22.32 -12.48 -2.92
C GLU A 152 -21.58 -13.72 -2.40
N LYS A 153 -21.72 -14.85 -3.08
CA LYS A 153 -21.12 -16.11 -2.63
C LYS A 153 -19.60 -16.04 -2.69
N VAL A 154 -19.06 -15.74 -3.87
CA VAL A 154 -17.61 -15.72 -4.10
C VAL A 154 -16.96 -14.58 -3.34
N GLY A 155 -17.57 -13.39 -3.31
CA GLY A 155 -17.06 -12.24 -2.58
C GLY A 155 -16.90 -12.50 -1.07
N ARG A 156 -17.87 -13.21 -0.45
CA ARG A 156 -17.76 -13.59 0.96
C ARG A 156 -16.66 -14.64 1.22
N GLU A 157 -16.49 -15.59 0.31
CA GLU A 157 -15.40 -16.57 0.40
C GLU A 157 -14.02 -15.95 0.15
N LEU A 158 -13.93 -14.87 -0.66
CA LEU A 158 -12.70 -14.11 -0.92
C LEU A 158 -12.28 -13.22 0.24
N LEU A 159 -13.19 -12.79 1.10
CA LEU A 159 -12.87 -11.88 2.20
C LEU A 159 -11.70 -12.39 3.07
N PRO A 160 -11.73 -13.59 3.64
CA PRO A 160 -10.60 -14.10 4.43
C PRO A 160 -9.32 -14.25 3.62
N VAL A 161 -9.40 -14.58 2.33
CA VAL A 161 -8.24 -14.70 1.43
C VAL A 161 -7.53 -13.35 1.30
N MET A 162 -8.30 -12.29 1.01
CA MET A 162 -7.73 -10.95 0.85
C MET A 162 -7.28 -10.35 2.19
N GLN A 163 -7.97 -10.63 3.28
CA GLN A 163 -7.52 -10.20 4.61
C GLN A 163 -6.18 -10.83 4.98
N GLU A 164 -6.00 -12.13 4.74
CA GLU A 164 -4.74 -12.80 5.01
C GLU A 164 -3.63 -12.32 4.06
N HIS A 165 -3.94 -12.11 2.78
CA HIS A 165 -3.01 -11.50 1.84
C HIS A 165 -2.47 -10.15 2.34
N TYR A 166 -3.35 -9.24 2.79
CA TYR A 166 -2.94 -7.95 3.33
C TYR A 166 -2.20 -8.08 4.66
N CYS A 167 -2.57 -9.04 5.51
CA CYS A 167 -1.88 -9.32 6.77
C CYS A 167 -0.42 -9.77 6.52
N LEU A 168 -0.23 -10.77 5.68
CA LEU A 168 1.10 -11.29 5.32
C LEU A 168 1.97 -10.21 4.64
N ALA A 169 1.38 -9.39 3.76
CA ALA A 169 2.06 -8.29 3.11
C ALA A 169 2.38 -7.14 4.09
N HIS A 170 1.56 -6.92 5.11
CA HIS A 170 1.82 -5.92 6.15
C HIS A 170 3.01 -6.31 7.03
N ILE A 171 3.14 -7.60 7.38
CA ILE A 171 4.32 -8.12 8.11
C ILE A 171 5.60 -7.87 7.31
N ARG A 172 5.60 -8.21 6.02
CA ARG A 172 6.68 -7.90 5.08
C ARG A 172 6.15 -7.91 3.66
N LYS A 173 6.25 -6.76 2.99
CA LYS A 173 5.82 -6.66 1.59
C LYS A 173 6.66 -7.57 0.68
N PRO A 174 6.06 -8.18 -0.35
CA PRO A 174 6.81 -8.93 -1.36
C PRO A 174 7.95 -8.10 -1.97
N GLU A 175 7.70 -6.81 -2.22
CA GLU A 175 8.69 -5.87 -2.75
C GLU A 175 9.88 -5.65 -1.81
N PHE A 176 9.72 -5.94 -0.51
CA PHE A 176 10.75 -5.74 0.52
C PHE A 176 11.56 -7.01 0.83
N MET A 177 11.37 -8.06 0.05
CA MET A 177 12.11 -9.32 0.25
C MET A 177 13.55 -9.28 -0.28
N GLY A 178 13.88 -8.29 -1.10
CA GLY A 178 15.23 -8.07 -1.63
C GLY A 178 16.05 -7.04 -0.83
N ASN A 179 17.17 -6.65 -1.40
CA ASN A 179 18.01 -5.57 -0.88
C ASN A 179 17.32 -4.20 -1.04
N THR A 180 17.71 -3.25 -0.19
CA THR A 180 17.31 -1.86 -0.38
C THR A 180 18.06 -1.24 -1.55
N ARG A 181 17.50 -0.21 -2.17
CA ARG A 181 18.20 0.60 -3.20
C ARG A 181 19.47 1.24 -2.67
N GLU A 182 19.53 1.58 -1.38
CA GLU A 182 20.74 2.14 -0.78
C GLU A 182 21.84 1.11 -0.61
N GLU A 183 21.49 -0.12 -0.25
CA GLU A 183 22.44 -1.24 -0.16
C GLU A 183 23.03 -1.56 -1.54
N GLU A 184 22.19 -1.64 -2.56
CA GLU A 184 22.61 -1.87 -3.94
C GLU A 184 23.54 -0.77 -4.44
N TYR A 185 23.21 0.48 -4.19
CA TYR A 185 24.01 1.63 -4.63
C TYR A 185 25.37 1.73 -3.93
N ARG A 186 25.44 1.43 -2.63
CA ARG A 186 26.66 1.55 -1.84
C ARG A 186 27.68 0.44 -2.08
N THR A 187 27.18 -0.78 -2.31
CA THR A 187 28.04 -1.95 -2.39
C THR A 187 28.45 -2.32 -3.79
N ASN A 188 27.76 -1.82 -4.82
CA ASN A 188 27.85 -2.30 -6.21
C ASN A 188 27.68 -3.83 -6.33
N ASP A 189 27.14 -4.47 -5.29
CA ASP A 189 26.95 -5.90 -5.24
C ASP A 189 25.45 -6.23 -5.26
N TYR A 190 24.88 -6.17 -6.44
CA TYR A 190 23.48 -6.48 -6.70
C TYR A 190 23.18 -8.00 -6.65
N ARG A 191 24.20 -8.83 -6.48
CA ARG A 191 24.08 -10.29 -6.61
C ARG A 191 23.80 -11.00 -5.32
N ILE A 192 24.11 -10.40 -4.20
CA ILE A 192 23.96 -11.01 -2.89
C ILE A 192 22.79 -10.37 -2.16
N VAL A 193 21.71 -11.12 -2.01
CA VAL A 193 20.56 -10.73 -1.19
C VAL A 193 20.80 -11.18 0.25
N LYS A 194 20.59 -10.28 1.20
CA LYS A 194 20.68 -10.61 2.62
C LYS A 194 19.58 -11.57 3.05
N ASP A 195 19.89 -12.46 3.94
CA ASP A 195 18.93 -13.35 4.56
C ASP A 195 17.96 -12.56 5.45
N MET A 196 16.69 -12.96 5.45
CA MET A 196 15.73 -12.49 6.43
C MET A 196 16.15 -13.02 7.82
N PRO A 197 16.05 -12.19 8.88
CA PRO A 197 16.39 -12.59 10.24
C PRO A 197 15.28 -13.47 10.85
N TRP A 198 14.89 -14.52 10.15
CA TRP A 198 13.80 -15.40 10.51
C TRP A 198 14.30 -16.82 10.73
N SER A 199 13.70 -17.52 11.71
CA SER A 199 14.00 -18.93 11.92
C SER A 199 13.47 -19.77 10.75
N LYS A 200 14.01 -20.95 10.57
CA LYS A 200 13.53 -21.91 9.55
C LYS A 200 12.06 -22.24 9.72
N GLU A 201 11.62 -22.44 10.95
CA GLU A 201 10.21 -22.76 11.27
C GLU A 201 9.30 -21.61 10.84
N TYR A 202 9.69 -20.36 11.11
CA TYR A 202 8.93 -19.20 10.68
C TYR A 202 8.90 -19.06 9.15
N ILE A 203 10.02 -19.30 8.47
CA ILE A 203 10.09 -19.29 7.00
C ILE A 203 9.13 -20.34 6.42
N LEU A 204 9.16 -21.58 6.94
CA LEU A 204 8.31 -22.66 6.46
C LEU A 204 6.82 -22.35 6.73
N GLN A 205 6.49 -21.78 7.89
CA GLN A 205 5.12 -21.36 8.19
C GLN A 205 4.65 -20.29 7.22
N ARG A 206 5.45 -19.24 6.99
CA ARG A 206 5.11 -18.16 6.05
C ARG A 206 4.92 -18.67 4.62
N LEU A 207 5.76 -19.61 4.17
CA LEU A 207 5.60 -20.26 2.87
C LEU A 207 4.28 -21.05 2.79
N SER A 208 3.92 -21.75 3.87
CA SER A 208 2.64 -22.48 3.97
C SER A 208 1.44 -21.53 3.96
N ASP A 209 1.51 -20.42 4.68
CA ASP A 209 0.42 -19.42 4.73
C ASP A 209 0.17 -18.82 3.35
N TYR A 210 1.23 -18.37 2.66
CA TYR A 210 1.12 -17.88 1.28
C TYR A 210 0.62 -18.95 0.29
N GLN A 211 1.02 -20.22 0.47
CA GLN A 211 0.50 -21.30 -0.36
C GLN A 211 -1.01 -21.46 -0.16
N THR A 212 -1.47 -21.45 1.09
CA THR A 212 -2.91 -21.56 1.42
C THR A 212 -3.72 -20.45 0.78
N VAL A 213 -3.27 -19.20 0.90
CA VAL A 213 -3.94 -18.04 0.29
C VAL A 213 -3.96 -18.15 -1.24
N SER A 214 -2.85 -18.59 -1.85
CA SER A 214 -2.74 -18.81 -3.29
C SER A 214 -3.66 -19.92 -3.80
N ASP A 215 -3.73 -21.04 -3.08
CA ASP A 215 -4.57 -22.19 -3.44
C ASP A 215 -6.08 -21.84 -3.34
N GLU A 216 -6.46 -21.07 -2.32
CA GLU A 216 -7.84 -20.60 -2.17
C GLU A 216 -8.21 -19.59 -3.29
N ALA A 217 -7.32 -18.68 -3.65
CA ALA A 217 -7.55 -17.78 -4.78
C ALA A 217 -7.68 -18.57 -6.09
N GLU A 218 -6.88 -19.62 -6.30
CA GLU A 218 -7.01 -20.50 -7.46
C GLU A 218 -8.33 -21.27 -7.45
N ARG A 219 -8.70 -21.87 -6.32
CA ARG A 219 -9.96 -22.62 -6.16
C ARG A 219 -11.19 -21.77 -6.49
N LEU A 220 -11.18 -20.50 -6.03
CA LEU A 220 -12.30 -19.58 -6.24
C LEU A 220 -12.36 -19.09 -7.69
N SER A 221 -11.25 -19.08 -8.43
CA SER A 221 -11.24 -18.68 -9.84
C SER A 221 -12.19 -19.51 -10.70
N ALA A 222 -12.36 -20.79 -10.38
CA ALA A 222 -13.28 -21.69 -11.09
C ALA A 222 -14.79 -21.38 -10.86
N GLN A 223 -15.11 -20.48 -9.94
CA GLN A 223 -16.48 -20.06 -9.62
C GLN A 223 -16.82 -18.66 -10.15
N ILE A 224 -15.89 -18.03 -10.85
CA ILE A 224 -16.09 -16.71 -11.44
C ILE A 224 -17.01 -16.81 -12.66
N CYS A 225 -17.95 -15.87 -12.75
CA CYS A 225 -18.88 -15.81 -13.87
C CYS A 225 -18.17 -15.43 -15.17
N ASP A 226 -18.66 -15.97 -16.29
CA ASP A 226 -18.17 -15.67 -17.62
C ASP A 226 -18.06 -14.14 -17.87
N GLY A 227 -16.89 -13.72 -18.36
CA GLY A 227 -16.59 -12.33 -18.67
C GLY A 227 -16.07 -11.51 -17.47
N ARG A 228 -15.82 -12.14 -16.32
CA ARG A 228 -15.19 -11.52 -15.15
C ARG A 228 -13.83 -12.10 -14.80
N GLU A 229 -13.31 -13.00 -15.60
CA GLU A 229 -12.05 -13.71 -15.38
C GLU A 229 -10.86 -12.73 -15.35
N ASP A 230 -10.83 -11.77 -16.28
CA ASP A 230 -9.78 -10.75 -16.36
C ASP A 230 -9.80 -9.84 -15.12
N VAL A 231 -10.99 -9.45 -14.66
CA VAL A 231 -11.16 -8.65 -13.44
C VAL A 231 -10.70 -9.44 -12.22
N TYR A 232 -11.06 -10.72 -12.14
CA TYR A 232 -10.62 -11.60 -11.06
C TYR A 232 -9.10 -11.78 -11.07
N PHE A 233 -8.53 -12.02 -12.25
CA PHE A 233 -7.10 -12.15 -12.42
C PHE A 233 -6.39 -10.89 -11.91
N GLN A 234 -6.85 -9.71 -12.31
CA GLN A 234 -6.22 -8.45 -11.94
C GLN A 234 -6.36 -8.12 -10.45
N LEU A 235 -7.57 -8.24 -9.88
CA LEU A 235 -7.84 -7.77 -8.52
C LEU A 235 -7.48 -8.78 -7.43
N VAL A 236 -7.43 -10.08 -7.77
CA VAL A 236 -7.26 -11.16 -6.77
C VAL A 236 -6.11 -12.08 -7.14
N LYS A 237 -6.22 -12.78 -8.27
CA LYS A 237 -5.31 -13.89 -8.57
C LYS A 237 -3.88 -13.45 -8.75
N TYR A 238 -3.65 -12.44 -9.57
CA TYR A 238 -2.30 -11.93 -9.84
C TYR A 238 -1.61 -11.37 -8.56
N PRO A 239 -2.20 -10.42 -7.81
CA PRO A 239 -1.54 -9.89 -6.63
C PRO A 239 -1.28 -10.96 -5.56
N VAL A 240 -2.20 -11.89 -5.34
CA VAL A 240 -2.05 -12.97 -4.37
C VAL A 240 -0.96 -13.95 -4.79
N GLN A 241 -1.03 -14.47 -6.03
CA GLN A 241 -0.07 -15.46 -6.52
C GLN A 241 1.32 -14.87 -6.71
N ALA A 242 1.44 -13.66 -7.26
CA ALA A 242 2.74 -13.02 -7.42
C ALA A 242 3.41 -12.72 -6.06
N ALA A 243 2.65 -12.36 -5.03
CA ALA A 243 3.15 -12.21 -3.67
C ALA A 243 3.64 -13.54 -3.09
N ALA A 244 2.88 -14.62 -3.28
CA ALA A 244 3.26 -15.96 -2.86
C ALA A 244 4.55 -16.42 -3.55
N GLU A 245 4.63 -16.28 -4.88
CA GLU A 245 5.80 -16.69 -5.65
C GLU A 245 7.04 -15.86 -5.33
N MET A 246 6.89 -14.56 -5.03
CA MET A 246 8.02 -13.74 -4.58
C MET A 246 8.56 -14.20 -3.23
N ASN A 247 7.68 -14.54 -2.29
CA ASN A 247 8.11 -15.14 -1.02
C ASN A 247 8.80 -16.49 -1.23
N LYS A 248 8.26 -17.38 -2.08
CA LYS A 248 8.90 -18.67 -2.43
C LYS A 248 10.27 -18.45 -3.03
N LYS A 249 10.39 -17.57 -4.04
CA LYS A 249 11.67 -17.25 -4.68
C LYS A 249 12.72 -16.88 -3.66
N MET A 250 12.42 -15.92 -2.79
CA MET A 250 13.41 -15.36 -1.86
C MET A 250 13.72 -16.32 -0.69
N LEU A 251 12.68 -16.93 -0.12
CA LEU A 251 12.84 -17.78 1.07
C LEU A 251 13.41 -19.16 0.74
N TYR A 252 13.05 -19.78 -0.39
CA TYR A 252 13.71 -20.99 -0.84
C TYR A 252 15.17 -20.76 -1.23
N ALA A 253 15.51 -19.61 -1.83
CA ALA A 253 16.90 -19.23 -2.06
C ALA A 253 17.68 -19.10 -0.74
N GLN A 254 17.08 -18.51 0.31
CA GLN A 254 17.68 -18.45 1.63
C GLN A 254 17.90 -19.86 2.21
N LEU A 255 16.89 -20.71 2.23
CA LEU A 255 17.01 -22.09 2.70
C LEU A 255 18.04 -22.89 1.89
N ALA A 256 18.12 -22.69 0.57
CA ALA A 256 19.09 -23.37 -0.29
C ALA A 256 20.55 -22.94 0.00
N ARG A 257 20.79 -21.65 0.30
CA ARG A 257 22.12 -21.18 0.75
C ARG A 257 22.61 -21.89 2.00
N HIS A 258 21.69 -22.31 2.86
CA HIS A 258 21.98 -23.07 4.09
C HIS A 258 21.89 -24.56 3.93
N GLY A 259 21.72 -25.08 2.70
CA GLY A 259 21.61 -26.52 2.43
C GLY A 259 20.30 -27.17 2.90
N GLU A 260 19.26 -26.36 3.11
CA GLU A 260 17.97 -26.79 3.68
C GLU A 260 16.84 -26.91 2.64
N ALA A 261 17.09 -26.49 1.40
CA ALA A 261 16.18 -26.64 0.27
C ALA A 261 16.96 -26.79 -1.05
N ASP A 262 16.25 -27.23 -2.10
CA ASP A 262 16.76 -27.23 -3.46
C ASP A 262 16.56 -25.86 -4.13
N TRP A 263 17.57 -25.41 -4.87
CA TRP A 263 17.54 -24.14 -5.62
C TRP A 263 16.44 -24.11 -6.68
N GLY A 264 16.09 -25.27 -7.26
CA GLY A 264 15.04 -25.39 -8.27
C GLY A 264 13.68 -24.88 -7.79
N ARG A 265 13.42 -24.85 -6.47
CA ARG A 265 12.20 -24.24 -5.92
C ARG A 265 12.18 -22.72 -6.07
N SER A 266 13.32 -22.08 -5.89
CA SER A 266 13.47 -20.64 -6.11
C SER A 266 13.36 -20.28 -7.60
N ASP A 267 14.01 -21.09 -8.46
CA ASP A 267 13.97 -20.89 -9.91
C ASP A 267 12.55 -21.08 -10.47
N ALA A 268 11.83 -22.11 -10.04
CA ALA A 268 10.45 -22.34 -10.43
C ALA A 268 9.52 -21.17 -10.03
N ALA A 269 9.73 -20.61 -8.84
CA ALA A 269 8.96 -19.45 -8.38
C ALA A 269 9.27 -18.20 -9.23
N TYR A 270 10.53 -17.99 -9.63
CA TYR A 270 10.89 -16.92 -10.56
C TYR A 270 10.18 -17.08 -11.91
N ASP A 271 10.19 -18.26 -12.50
CA ASP A 271 9.52 -18.55 -13.77
C ASP A 271 8.01 -18.32 -13.68
N SER A 272 7.41 -18.67 -12.52
CA SER A 272 6.00 -18.39 -12.24
C SER A 272 5.70 -16.90 -12.21
N ILE A 273 6.53 -16.08 -11.55
CA ILE A 273 6.39 -14.62 -11.53
C ILE A 273 6.44 -14.06 -12.96
N VAL A 274 7.42 -14.50 -13.76
CA VAL A 274 7.56 -14.05 -15.16
C VAL A 274 6.32 -14.39 -15.98
N SER A 275 5.80 -15.61 -15.81
CA SER A 275 4.59 -16.08 -16.51
C SER A 275 3.34 -15.29 -16.12
N LEU A 276 3.11 -15.10 -14.82
CA LEU A 276 2.00 -14.29 -14.30
C LEU A 276 2.07 -12.84 -14.80
N THR A 277 3.26 -12.25 -14.79
CA THR A 277 3.45 -10.86 -15.25
C THR A 277 3.20 -10.70 -16.75
N ARG A 278 3.53 -11.70 -17.56
CA ARG A 278 3.21 -11.68 -19.00
C ARG A 278 1.72 -11.73 -19.30
N ILE A 279 0.94 -12.39 -18.45
CA ILE A 279 -0.53 -12.42 -18.58
C ILE A 279 -1.12 -11.08 -18.11
N TYR A 280 -0.53 -10.48 -17.08
CA TYR A 280 -1.00 -9.23 -16.49
C TYR A 280 -0.81 -8.02 -17.43
N ASN A 281 0.28 -7.98 -18.19
CA ASN A 281 0.62 -6.91 -19.14
C ASN A 281 0.05 -7.18 -20.55
#